data_c5d8e0d15700babcd91626f713cfb30c
#
_entry.id   c5d8e0d15700babcd91626f713cfb30c
#
_cell.length_a   1.000
_cell.length_b   1.000
_cell.length_c   1.000
_cell.angle_alpha   90.00
_cell.angle_beta   90.00
_cell.angle_gamma   90.00
#
_symmetry.space_group_name_H-M   'P 1'
#
loop_
_entity.id
_entity.type
_entity.pdbx_description
1 polymer ?
#
loop_
_entity_poly.entity_id
_entity_poly.type
_entity_poly.pdbx_seq_one_letter_code
_entity_poly.pdbx_strand_id
1 'polypeptide(L)'
;MVLKEPNGCSGNKGQQAKICRAMPTLDHWHAMPKGFEGNFDAILNGDGPFSGNCYIFKGDSYIKFDWSSGSAVQGYPKKIAGNWPGMPSDFCHDIDAAINGQGPFAGNCYFFKGDSYVKFDWKNDRAYSDCPKKSQATGQDCQLVSKGTSTRS
;
A
#
# COMPACT_ATOMS: atom_id res chain seq x y z
N MET A 1 14.30 -0.88 -21.16
CA MET A 1 14.64 -2.23 -20.69
C MET A 1 13.35 -2.99 -20.46
N VAL A 2 13.02 -3.91 -21.33
CA VAL A 2 11.81 -4.73 -21.15
C VAL A 2 12.10 -5.67 -20.00
N LEU A 3 11.36 -5.58 -18.93
CA LEU A 3 11.37 -6.57 -17.86
C LEU A 3 10.93 -7.90 -18.51
N LYS A 4 11.87 -8.80 -18.69
CA LYS A 4 11.58 -10.15 -19.12
C LYS A 4 10.76 -10.79 -18.01
N GLU A 5 9.48 -11.03 -18.26
CA GLU A 5 8.63 -11.71 -17.30
C GLU A 5 9.29 -13.03 -16.88
N PRO A 6 9.35 -13.31 -15.59
CA PRO A 6 9.84 -14.60 -15.14
C PRO A 6 8.93 -15.68 -15.68
N ASN A 7 9.50 -16.67 -16.31
CA ASN A 7 8.82 -17.84 -16.89
C ASN A 7 7.88 -18.49 -15.84
N GLY A 8 6.61 -18.16 -15.87
CA GLY A 8 5.71 -18.83 -14.95
C GLY A 8 4.25 -18.40 -14.95
N CYS A 9 3.94 -17.17 -15.34
CA CYS A 9 2.56 -16.67 -15.28
C CYS A 9 2.03 -16.17 -16.63
N SER A 10 2.56 -16.63 -17.74
CA SER A 10 2.02 -16.32 -19.07
C SER A 10 0.78 -17.17 -19.32
N GLY A 11 -0.39 -16.53 -19.20
CA GLY A 11 -1.66 -17.16 -19.56
C GLY A 11 -1.82 -17.26 -21.06
N ASN A 12 -1.51 -18.39 -21.65
CA ASN A 12 -2.03 -18.75 -22.95
C ASN A 12 -3.46 -19.28 -22.80
N LYS A 13 -4.40 -18.65 -23.48
CA LYS A 13 -5.79 -19.12 -23.58
C LYS A 13 -5.79 -20.58 -24.02
N GLY A 14 -6.21 -21.48 -23.14
CA GLY A 14 -6.42 -22.89 -23.43
C GLY A 14 -5.52 -23.89 -22.71
N GLN A 15 -4.59 -23.43 -21.86
CA GLN A 15 -3.81 -24.32 -21.01
C GLN A 15 -4.21 -24.19 -19.55
N GLN A 16 -4.23 -25.32 -18.85
CA GLN A 16 -4.45 -25.35 -17.40
C GLN A 16 -3.57 -24.31 -16.71
N ALA A 17 -4.15 -23.55 -15.79
CA ALA A 17 -3.45 -22.56 -15.01
C ALA A 17 -2.18 -23.19 -14.40
N LYS A 18 -1.01 -22.78 -14.88
CA LYS A 18 0.25 -23.14 -14.24
C LYS A 18 0.21 -22.51 -12.85
N ILE A 19 0.39 -23.31 -11.83
CA ILE A 19 0.54 -22.84 -10.46
C ILE A 19 1.78 -21.93 -10.44
N CYS A 20 1.55 -20.63 -10.23
CA CYS A 20 2.65 -19.70 -10.02
C CYS A 20 3.40 -20.11 -8.75
N ARG A 21 4.62 -20.57 -8.92
CA ARG A 21 5.47 -20.87 -7.77
C ARG A 21 5.85 -19.57 -7.08
N ALA A 22 5.68 -19.51 -5.77
CA ALA A 22 6.17 -18.39 -5.00
C ALA A 22 7.69 -18.26 -5.20
N MET A 23 8.13 -17.11 -5.69
CA MET A 23 9.55 -16.85 -5.92
C MET A 23 10.13 -16.08 -4.74
N PRO A 24 11.39 -16.34 -4.37
CA PRO A 24 12.04 -15.54 -3.34
C PRO A 24 12.07 -14.06 -3.74
N THR A 25 11.76 -13.20 -2.80
CA THR A 25 11.71 -11.73 -3.00
C THR A 25 13.03 -11.19 -3.54
N LEU A 26 14.16 -11.77 -3.12
CA LEU A 26 15.50 -11.36 -3.51
C LEU A 26 15.82 -11.55 -5.00
N ASP A 27 15.15 -12.49 -5.66
CA ASP A 27 15.43 -12.78 -7.08
C ASP A 27 14.90 -11.69 -8.02
N HIS A 28 13.95 -10.88 -7.55
CA HIS A 28 13.25 -9.90 -8.38
C HIS A 28 13.41 -8.46 -7.91
N TRP A 29 13.79 -8.26 -6.67
CA TRP A 29 13.85 -6.95 -6.03
C TRP A 29 15.30 -6.63 -5.69
N HIS A 30 15.98 -6.02 -6.62
CA HIS A 30 17.39 -5.66 -6.45
C HIS A 30 17.58 -4.54 -5.44
N ALA A 31 18.70 -4.60 -4.72
CA ALA A 31 19.11 -3.56 -3.77
C ALA A 31 18.08 -3.23 -2.68
N MET A 32 17.41 -4.28 -2.16
CA MET A 32 16.58 -4.10 -0.98
C MET A 32 17.47 -3.84 0.25
N PRO A 33 17.15 -2.82 1.06
CA PRO A 33 17.86 -2.59 2.30
C PRO A 33 17.72 -3.77 3.26
N LYS A 34 18.78 -3.98 4.05
CA LYS A 34 18.78 -5.04 5.08
C LYS A 34 17.55 -4.94 5.97
N GLY A 35 16.87 -6.06 6.16
CA GLY A 35 15.65 -6.16 6.93
C GLY A 35 14.37 -6.01 6.10
N PHE A 36 14.47 -5.62 4.83
CA PHE A 36 13.33 -5.53 3.90
C PHE A 36 13.33 -6.61 2.82
N GLU A 37 14.05 -7.69 3.02
CA GLU A 37 14.13 -8.81 2.07
C GLU A 37 12.87 -9.69 2.07
N GLY A 38 11.96 -9.47 3.02
CA GLY A 38 10.69 -10.20 3.13
C GLY A 38 9.92 -9.83 4.39
N ASN A 39 8.75 -10.46 4.56
CA ASN A 39 7.86 -10.23 5.70
C ASN A 39 7.44 -8.76 5.85
N PHE A 40 6.86 -8.21 4.80
CA PHE A 40 6.34 -6.84 4.80
C PHE A 40 4.99 -6.77 5.52
N ASP A 41 4.75 -5.66 6.21
CA ASP A 41 3.45 -5.41 6.84
C ASP A 41 2.43 -4.91 5.81
N ALA A 42 2.86 -4.00 4.92
CA ALA A 42 2.03 -3.47 3.86
C ALA A 42 2.87 -2.98 2.67
N ILE A 43 2.27 -2.97 1.49
CA ILE A 43 2.85 -2.40 0.27
C ILE A 43 1.82 -1.49 -0.38
N LEU A 44 2.23 -0.32 -0.81
CA LEU A 44 1.36 0.70 -1.38
C LEU A 44 2.02 1.38 -2.58
N ASN A 45 1.40 1.35 -3.74
CA ASN A 45 1.86 2.15 -4.86
C ASN A 45 1.57 3.63 -4.61
N GLY A 46 2.52 4.48 -4.99
CA GLY A 46 2.30 5.92 -5.01
C GLY A 46 1.29 6.31 -6.08
N ASP A 47 0.58 7.39 -5.85
CA ASP A 47 -0.39 7.95 -6.78
C ASP A 47 -0.14 9.47 -6.97
N GLY A 48 -0.65 10.03 -8.05
CA GLY A 48 -0.45 11.45 -8.38
C GLY A 48 1.02 11.84 -8.44
N PRO A 49 1.49 12.78 -7.61
CA PRO A 49 2.89 13.23 -7.59
C PRO A 49 3.90 12.14 -7.22
N PHE A 50 3.44 11.05 -6.63
CA PHE A 50 4.25 9.94 -6.15
C PHE A 50 4.21 8.71 -7.06
N SER A 51 3.54 8.82 -8.21
CA SER A 51 3.46 7.73 -9.22
C SER A 51 4.85 7.26 -9.64
N GLY A 52 4.96 6.00 -10.01
CA GLY A 52 6.23 5.37 -10.41
C GLY A 52 7.04 4.81 -9.25
N ASN A 53 6.57 5.00 -8.02
CA ASN A 53 7.19 4.43 -6.83
C ASN A 53 6.20 3.52 -6.10
N CYS A 54 6.72 2.61 -5.27
CA CYS A 54 5.93 1.99 -4.23
C CYS A 54 6.58 2.16 -2.87
N TYR A 55 5.77 2.06 -1.85
CA TYR A 55 6.17 2.20 -0.46
C TYR A 55 5.94 0.87 0.24
N ILE A 56 6.96 0.36 0.88
CA ILE A 56 6.94 -0.92 1.56
C ILE A 56 7.15 -0.66 3.04
N PHE A 57 6.19 -1.05 3.85
CA PHE A 57 6.15 -0.80 5.29
C PHE A 57 6.54 -2.05 6.06
N LYS A 58 7.34 -1.86 7.09
CA LYS A 58 7.75 -2.92 8.03
C LYS A 58 8.09 -2.34 9.39
N GLY A 59 7.39 -2.80 10.42
CA GLY A 59 7.55 -2.26 11.77
C GLY A 59 7.28 -0.76 11.79
N ASP A 60 8.22 0.01 12.28
CA ASP A 60 8.14 1.48 12.37
C ASP A 60 8.75 2.22 11.18
N SER A 61 9.16 1.49 10.16
CA SER A 61 9.94 2.02 9.05
C SER A 61 9.33 1.68 7.69
N TYR A 62 9.76 2.39 6.67
CA TYR A 62 9.37 2.11 5.30
C TYR A 62 10.51 2.37 4.33
N ILE A 63 10.42 1.75 3.16
CA ILE A 63 11.28 2.04 2.02
C ILE A 63 10.44 2.60 0.86
N LYS A 64 11.09 3.39 0.04
CA LYS A 64 10.59 3.81 -1.26
C LYS A 64 11.31 3.01 -2.34
N PHE A 65 10.55 2.34 -3.18
CA PHE A 65 11.04 1.55 -4.28
C PHE A 65 10.66 2.21 -5.60
N ASP A 66 11.61 2.37 -6.50
CA ASP A 66 11.39 2.96 -7.82
C ASP A 66 11.18 1.86 -8.86
N TRP A 67 10.01 1.85 -9.48
CA TRP A 67 9.66 0.89 -10.51
C TRP A 67 10.52 1.00 -11.78
N SER A 68 11.00 2.19 -12.10
CA SER A 68 11.81 2.41 -13.31
C SER A 68 13.20 1.83 -13.19
N SER A 69 13.81 1.93 -12.04
CA SER A 69 15.13 1.37 -11.75
C SER A 69 15.07 -0.07 -11.22
N GLY A 70 13.89 -0.51 -10.76
CA GLY A 70 13.73 -1.82 -10.12
C GLY A 70 14.48 -1.95 -8.79
N SER A 71 14.68 -0.85 -8.08
CA SER A 71 15.48 -0.82 -6.86
C SER A 71 14.94 0.12 -5.79
N ALA A 72 15.33 -0.13 -4.54
CA ALA A 72 15.04 0.78 -3.46
C ALA A 72 15.82 2.10 -3.63
N VAL A 73 15.14 3.20 -3.38
CA VAL A 73 15.75 4.54 -3.43
C VAL A 73 16.77 4.67 -2.31
N GLN A 74 17.91 5.31 -2.59
CA GLN A 74 18.93 5.56 -1.58
C GLN A 74 18.40 6.44 -0.44
N GLY A 75 18.95 6.26 0.76
CA GLY A 75 18.54 7.01 1.95
C GLY A 75 17.38 6.38 2.72
N TYR A 76 16.93 5.21 2.31
CA TYR A 76 15.94 4.39 3.01
C TYR A 76 16.61 3.18 3.69
N PRO A 77 16.00 2.58 4.73
CA PRO A 77 14.67 2.87 5.27
C PRO A 77 14.58 4.17 6.07
N LYS A 78 13.37 4.75 6.10
CA LYS A 78 13.02 5.90 6.93
C LYS A 78 11.93 5.52 7.92
N LYS A 79 11.84 6.27 9.02
CA LYS A 79 10.74 6.10 9.98
C LYS A 79 9.42 6.57 9.37
N ILE A 80 8.33 5.90 9.68
CA ILE A 80 6.98 6.34 9.32
C ILE A 80 6.69 7.67 10.04
N ALA A 81 7.00 7.71 11.34
CA ALA A 81 6.86 8.92 12.13
C ALA A 81 7.68 10.08 11.53
N GLY A 82 7.03 11.21 11.31
CA GLY A 82 7.65 12.43 10.77
C GLY A 82 7.84 12.46 9.25
N ASN A 83 7.71 11.34 8.55
CA ASN A 83 7.83 11.28 7.09
C ASN A 83 6.49 11.06 6.37
N TRP A 84 5.43 10.77 7.13
CA TRP A 84 4.05 10.73 6.66
C TRP A 84 3.25 11.77 7.43
N PRO A 85 3.12 13.00 6.89
CA PRO A 85 2.54 14.13 7.62
C PRO A 85 1.11 13.86 8.08
N GLY A 86 0.83 14.16 9.35
CA GLY A 86 -0.48 13.96 9.95
C GLY A 86 -0.82 12.51 10.32
N MET A 87 0.11 11.57 10.12
CA MET A 87 -0.10 10.18 10.53
C MET A 87 -0.17 10.10 12.07
N PRO A 88 -1.26 9.55 12.63
CA PRO A 88 -1.37 9.35 14.07
C PRO A 88 -0.28 8.42 14.61
N SER A 89 0.15 8.62 15.85
CA SER A 89 1.23 7.84 16.48
C SER A 89 1.01 6.33 16.40
N ASP A 90 -0.23 5.88 16.59
CA ASP A 90 -0.58 4.46 16.54
C ASP A 90 -0.41 3.85 15.13
N PHE A 91 -0.41 4.67 14.09
CA PHE A 91 -0.18 4.26 12.71
C PHE A 91 1.27 4.47 12.23
N CYS A 92 2.15 4.88 13.11
CA CYS A 92 3.57 5.03 12.81
C CYS A 92 4.37 3.73 12.98
N HIS A 93 3.71 2.61 13.21
CA HIS A 93 4.31 1.28 13.31
C HIS A 93 3.28 0.18 13.08
N ASP A 94 3.74 -0.98 12.63
CA ASP A 94 2.95 -2.22 12.50
C ASP A 94 1.61 -2.01 11.78
N ILE A 95 1.66 -1.42 10.59
CA ILE A 95 0.49 -1.23 9.73
C ILE A 95 0.02 -2.59 9.21
N ASP A 96 -1.26 -2.91 9.37
CA ASP A 96 -1.80 -4.22 8.94
C ASP A 96 -2.01 -4.30 7.43
N ALA A 97 -2.44 -3.21 6.80
CA ALA A 97 -2.66 -3.13 5.35
C ALA A 97 -2.68 -1.68 4.86
N ALA A 98 -2.40 -1.50 3.58
CA ALA A 98 -2.55 -0.23 2.89
C ALA A 98 -3.11 -0.43 1.48
N ILE A 99 -4.02 0.43 1.06
CA ILE A 99 -4.63 0.39 -0.28
C ILE A 99 -4.83 1.79 -0.84
N ASN A 100 -4.78 1.91 -2.16
CA ASN A 100 -5.22 3.11 -2.86
C ASN A 100 -6.73 3.09 -3.08
N GLY A 101 -7.36 4.24 -2.91
CA GLY A 101 -8.74 4.42 -3.28
C GLY A 101 -8.91 4.43 -4.80
N GLN A 102 -10.07 3.96 -5.26
CA GLN A 102 -10.44 3.97 -6.67
C GLN A 102 -11.83 4.59 -6.86
N GLY A 103 -12.13 5.01 -8.08
CA GLY A 103 -13.40 5.66 -8.39
C GLY A 103 -13.62 6.91 -7.52
N PRO A 104 -14.70 6.98 -6.74
CA PRO A 104 -14.98 8.13 -5.86
C PRO A 104 -13.93 8.37 -4.77
N PHE A 105 -13.07 7.39 -4.51
CA PHE A 105 -12.03 7.45 -3.49
C PHE A 105 -10.64 7.72 -4.06
N ALA A 106 -10.52 7.88 -5.38
CA ALA A 106 -9.26 8.13 -6.07
C ALA A 106 -8.53 9.36 -5.50
N GLY A 107 -7.20 9.37 -5.58
CA GLY A 107 -6.35 10.42 -5.02
C GLY A 107 -6.09 10.30 -3.52
N ASN A 108 -6.64 9.28 -2.89
CA ASN A 108 -6.39 8.97 -1.48
C ASN A 108 -5.87 7.56 -1.32
N CYS A 109 -5.18 7.31 -0.22
CA CYS A 109 -4.91 5.96 0.24
C CYS A 109 -5.39 5.77 1.68
N TYR A 110 -5.49 4.52 2.06
CA TYR A 110 -6.04 4.11 3.35
C TYR A 110 -5.07 3.14 4.02
N PHE A 111 -4.74 3.45 5.25
CA PHE A 111 -3.93 2.59 6.12
C PHE A 111 -4.82 1.97 7.17
N PHE A 112 -4.73 0.68 7.35
CA PHE A 112 -5.53 -0.08 8.31
C PHE A 112 -4.67 -0.62 9.43
N LYS A 113 -5.18 -0.55 10.64
CA LYS A 113 -4.57 -1.15 11.81
C LYS A 113 -5.64 -1.51 12.84
N GLY A 114 -5.72 -2.79 13.19
CA GLY A 114 -6.77 -3.30 14.06
C GLY A 114 -8.15 -2.96 13.51
N ASP A 115 -8.95 -2.29 14.32
CA ASP A 115 -10.32 -1.87 13.98
C ASP A 115 -10.38 -0.41 13.43
N SER A 116 -9.27 0.16 13.07
CA SER A 116 -9.19 1.57 12.70
C SER A 116 -8.49 1.77 11.36
N TYR A 117 -8.75 2.88 10.73
CA TYR A 117 -8.08 3.27 9.50
C TYR A 117 -7.75 4.77 9.48
N VAL A 118 -6.74 5.10 8.71
CA VAL A 118 -6.34 6.47 8.38
C VAL A 118 -6.50 6.69 6.89
N LYS A 119 -7.15 7.79 6.52
CA LYS A 119 -7.21 8.28 5.16
C LYS A 119 -6.09 9.29 4.93
N PHE A 120 -5.35 9.13 3.85
CA PHE A 120 -4.23 9.98 3.47
C PHE A 120 -4.46 10.54 2.07
N ASP A 121 -4.20 11.82 1.88
CA ASP A 121 -4.36 12.53 0.62
C ASP A 121 -3.01 12.61 -0.10
N TRP A 122 -2.91 11.99 -1.26
CA TRP A 122 -1.71 11.99 -2.07
C TRP A 122 -1.34 13.37 -2.62
N LYS A 123 -2.33 14.18 -2.97
CA LYS A 123 -2.10 15.51 -3.54
C LYS A 123 -1.55 16.49 -2.52
N ASN A 124 -2.09 16.45 -1.31
CA ASN A 124 -1.69 17.33 -0.23
C ASN A 124 -0.60 16.73 0.67
N ASP A 125 -0.21 15.49 0.39
CA ASP A 125 0.82 14.73 1.12
C ASP A 125 0.60 14.75 2.64
N ARG A 126 -0.63 14.40 3.06
CA ARG A 126 -0.97 14.38 4.48
C ARG A 126 -2.19 13.53 4.81
N ALA A 127 -2.22 13.01 6.03
CA ALA A 127 -3.40 12.38 6.57
C ALA A 127 -4.49 13.42 6.88
N TYR A 128 -5.75 13.00 6.76
CA TYR A 128 -6.88 13.83 7.16
C TYR A 128 -6.91 14.01 8.67
N SER A 129 -7.27 15.21 9.11
CA SER A 129 -7.24 15.60 10.54
C SER A 129 -8.30 14.90 11.40
N ASP A 130 -9.33 14.32 10.78
CA ASP A 130 -10.38 13.57 11.45
C ASP A 130 -10.07 12.06 11.58
N CYS A 131 -8.84 11.67 11.30
CA CYS A 131 -8.34 10.30 11.45
C CYS A 131 -7.62 10.12 12.81
N PRO A 132 -7.54 8.90 13.35
CA PRO A 132 -8.06 7.65 12.81
C PRO A 132 -9.59 7.49 12.97
N LYS A 133 -10.19 6.76 12.05
CA LYS A 133 -11.60 6.38 12.12
C LYS A 133 -11.73 4.91 12.44
N LYS A 134 -12.77 4.53 13.18
CA LYS A 134 -13.10 3.13 13.39
C LYS A 134 -13.68 2.54 12.11
N SER A 135 -13.16 1.41 11.68
CA SER A 135 -13.82 0.58 10.69
C SER A 135 -14.92 -0.20 11.41
N GLN A 136 -16.09 0.38 11.50
CA GLN A 136 -17.20 -0.33 12.12
C GLN A 136 -17.63 -1.47 11.20
N ALA A 137 -17.29 -2.67 11.58
CA ALA A 137 -17.71 -3.88 10.89
C ALA A 137 -19.17 -4.25 11.21
N THR A 138 -20.05 -3.27 11.25
CA THR A 138 -21.48 -3.55 11.24
C THR A 138 -21.92 -3.62 9.78
N GLY A 139 -22.61 -4.67 9.40
CA GLY A 139 -23.11 -4.84 8.02
C GLY A 139 -23.89 -3.66 7.45
N GLN A 140 -24.18 -2.67 8.27
CA GLN A 140 -24.79 -1.40 7.87
C GLN A 140 -23.79 -0.44 7.20
N ASP A 141 -22.53 -0.43 7.64
CA ASP A 141 -21.54 0.49 7.07
C ASP A 141 -21.06 0.06 5.69
N CYS A 142 -21.02 -1.25 5.42
CA CYS A 142 -20.80 -1.74 4.07
C CYS A 142 -21.91 -1.34 3.10
N GLN A 143 -23.15 -1.19 3.57
CA GLN A 143 -24.25 -0.71 2.74
C GLN A 143 -24.18 0.79 2.46
N LEU A 144 -23.68 1.58 3.41
CA LEU A 144 -23.51 3.03 3.25
C LEU A 144 -22.42 3.36 2.21
N VAL A 145 -21.35 2.59 2.19
CA VAL A 145 -20.28 2.75 1.21
C VAL A 145 -20.74 2.34 -0.20
N SER A 146 -21.63 1.35 -0.31
CA SER A 146 -22.12 0.88 -1.61
C SER A 146 -23.23 1.74 -2.21
N LYS A 147 -23.96 2.52 -1.41
CA LYS A 147 -25.12 3.31 -1.85
C LYS A 147 -24.87 4.81 -1.97
N GLY A 148 -23.69 5.29 -1.64
CA GLY A 148 -23.29 6.72 -1.81
C GLY A 148 -24.12 7.75 -1.05
N THR A 149 -25.31 7.45 -0.63
CA THR A 149 -26.17 8.30 0.18
C THR A 149 -27.15 7.46 0.96
N SER A 150 -27.07 7.48 2.26
CA SER A 150 -28.15 7.02 3.10
C SER A 150 -28.82 8.23 3.71
N THR A 151 -29.94 8.64 3.12
CA THR A 151 -30.92 9.42 3.87
C THR A 151 -31.70 8.46 4.74
N ARG A 152 -31.46 8.52 6.02
CA ARG A 152 -32.42 7.99 6.97
C ARG A 152 -33.39 9.07 7.34
N SER A 153 -34.59 8.86 6.98
CA SER A 153 -35.72 9.50 7.68
C SER A 153 -35.89 8.86 9.04
#